data_723a76bc9c6149be47099c443b7205b1
#
_entry.id   723a76bc9c6149be47099c443b7205b1
#
_cell.length_a   1.000
_cell.length_b   1.000
_cell.length_c   1.000
_cell.angle_alpha   90.00
_cell.angle_beta   90.00
_cell.angle_gamma   90.00
#
_symmetry.space_group_name_H-M   'P 1'
#
loop_
_entity.id
_entity.type
_entity.pdbx_description
1 polymer ?
#
loop_
_entity_poly.entity_id
_entity_poly.type
_entity_poly.pdbx_seq_one_letter_code
_entity_poly.pdbx_strand_id
1 'polypeptide(L)'
;MNVVVDNLLTHYEMTGQGKVVLLLHGWGDNLMGLSSIQKSLAKKYTVVSLDLPGFGATQAPTTVWNLDNYAYFTEAFLAKLDLKPYAVVGHSNGGALAIRAIAMQLLNPTKLVLLAASGIRDGQTAKRLGLNIIAKVGNAATFWLPKTTRGKLRKKLYGAVGSDLLVVENLQETFKQTVRQDVQADAAQLVLPTLLIYSDADTAVPIKDGHSYNKLIKNSRLEVINGASHFVHLDQPLRVDSLIQEFLA
;
A
#
# COMPACT_ATOMS: atom_id res chain seq x y z
N MET A 1 8.09 -10.58 13.80
CA MET A 1 7.19 -11.43 14.63
C MET A 1 6.26 -12.22 13.71
N ASN A 2 5.67 -13.32 14.19
CA ASN A 2 4.74 -14.10 13.36
C ASN A 2 3.47 -14.43 14.15
N VAL A 3 2.33 -14.43 13.44
CA VAL A 3 1.02 -14.84 13.96
C VAL A 3 0.25 -15.59 12.88
N VAL A 4 -0.63 -16.51 13.23
CA VAL A 4 -1.52 -17.19 12.27
C VAL A 4 -2.85 -16.44 12.23
N VAL A 5 -3.20 -15.93 11.04
CA VAL A 5 -4.46 -15.23 10.75
C VAL A 5 -5.10 -15.92 9.55
N ASP A 6 -6.35 -16.35 9.65
CA ASP A 6 -7.10 -17.04 8.58
C ASP A 6 -6.29 -18.16 7.91
N ASN A 7 -5.60 -18.97 8.70
CA ASN A 7 -4.71 -20.06 8.29
C ASN A 7 -3.46 -19.63 7.50
N LEU A 8 -3.13 -18.34 7.46
CA LEU A 8 -1.90 -17.81 6.86
C LEU A 8 -0.90 -17.45 7.96
N LEU A 9 0.32 -17.97 7.87
CA LEU A 9 1.43 -17.51 8.70
C LEU A 9 1.78 -16.10 8.26
N THR A 10 1.53 -15.14 9.15
CA THR A 10 1.59 -13.70 8.87
C THR A 10 2.78 -13.09 9.61
N HIS A 11 3.66 -12.46 8.85
CA HIS A 11 4.80 -11.73 9.38
C HIS A 11 4.44 -10.27 9.64
N TYR A 12 4.84 -9.75 10.79
CA TYR A 12 4.65 -8.34 11.15
C TYR A 12 5.75 -7.84 12.09
N GLU A 13 5.87 -6.55 12.20
CA GLU A 13 6.68 -5.87 13.21
C GLU A 13 5.81 -4.96 14.07
N MET A 14 6.11 -4.89 15.36
CA MET A 14 5.50 -3.97 16.30
C MET A 14 6.57 -3.32 17.15
N THR A 15 6.62 -1.99 17.15
CA THR A 15 7.66 -1.20 17.83
C THR A 15 7.08 0.05 18.48
N GLY A 16 7.76 0.56 19.51
CA GLY A 16 7.32 1.75 20.23
C GLY A 16 6.25 1.50 21.26
N GLN A 17 5.67 2.57 21.81
CA GLN A 17 4.62 2.55 22.84
C GLN A 17 3.66 3.71 22.64
N GLY A 18 2.39 3.54 23.02
CA GLY A 18 1.35 4.54 22.92
C GLY A 18 0.19 4.13 21.99
N LYS A 19 -0.50 5.12 21.41
CA LYS A 19 -1.60 4.87 20.48
C LYS A 19 -1.11 4.07 19.26
N VAL A 20 -1.92 3.14 18.76
CA VAL A 20 -1.54 2.27 17.66
C VAL A 20 -1.60 2.99 16.31
N VAL A 21 -0.53 2.90 15.52
CA VAL A 21 -0.48 3.33 14.12
C VAL A 21 -0.21 2.10 13.25
N LEU A 22 -1.15 1.80 12.35
CA LEU A 22 -1.03 0.71 11.38
C LEU A 22 -0.38 1.23 10.09
N LEU A 23 0.65 0.54 9.60
CA LEU A 23 1.29 0.83 8.31
C LEU A 23 0.93 -0.28 7.29
N LEU A 24 0.44 0.14 6.12
CA LEU A 24 0.05 -0.73 5.01
C LEU A 24 0.88 -0.41 3.76
N HIS A 25 1.74 -1.34 3.35
CA HIS A 25 2.63 -1.17 2.19
C HIS A 25 1.92 -1.30 0.84
N GLY A 26 2.57 -0.86 -0.24
CA GLY A 26 2.07 -0.96 -1.60
C GLY A 26 2.17 -2.36 -2.20
N TRP A 27 1.58 -2.54 -3.39
CA TRP A 27 1.69 -3.79 -4.13
C TRP A 27 3.15 -4.10 -4.52
N GLY A 28 3.58 -5.34 -4.30
CA GLY A 28 4.94 -5.77 -4.62
C GLY A 28 6.02 -5.30 -3.65
N ASP A 29 5.63 -4.63 -2.58
CA ASP A 29 6.50 -4.18 -1.48
C ASP A 29 6.31 -5.10 -0.25
N ASN A 30 6.88 -4.72 0.87
CA ASN A 30 6.77 -5.39 2.16
C ASN A 30 6.89 -4.34 3.29
N LEU A 31 6.81 -4.77 4.54
CA LEU A 31 6.88 -3.87 5.71
C LEU A 31 8.15 -3.02 5.76
N MET A 32 9.27 -3.47 5.16
CA MET A 32 10.53 -2.71 5.12
C MET A 32 10.44 -1.44 4.29
N GLY A 33 9.55 -1.38 3.28
CA GLY A 33 9.34 -0.18 2.47
C GLY A 33 8.90 1.03 3.31
N LEU A 34 8.20 0.80 4.43
CA LEU A 34 7.76 1.85 5.35
C LEU A 34 8.61 1.95 6.62
N SER A 35 9.78 1.30 6.67
CA SER A 35 10.63 1.22 7.88
C SER A 35 11.14 2.57 8.39
N SER A 36 11.36 3.56 7.52
CA SER A 36 11.73 4.93 7.93
C SER A 36 10.61 5.60 8.73
N ILE A 37 9.36 5.49 8.24
CA ILE A 37 8.16 6.00 8.92
C ILE A 37 7.96 5.25 10.24
N GLN A 38 8.08 3.92 10.23
CA GLN A 38 7.97 3.09 11.44
C GLN A 38 8.96 3.56 12.51
N LYS A 39 10.25 3.71 12.19
CA LYS A 39 11.29 4.14 13.12
C LYS A 39 11.02 5.53 13.70
N SER A 40 10.51 6.43 12.89
CA SER A 40 10.18 7.78 13.32
C SER A 40 9.00 7.82 14.27
N LEU A 41 7.89 7.19 13.89
CA LEU A 41 6.65 7.18 14.66
C LEU A 41 6.77 6.34 15.95
N ALA A 42 7.62 5.32 15.99
CA ALA A 42 7.84 4.47 17.17
C ALA A 42 8.36 5.24 18.39
N LYS A 43 8.85 6.48 18.21
CA LYS A 43 9.24 7.36 19.32
C LYS A 43 8.04 7.83 20.17
N LYS A 44 6.81 7.80 19.63
CA LYS A 44 5.59 8.33 20.29
C LYS A 44 4.38 7.41 20.19
N TYR A 45 4.42 6.40 19.32
CA TYR A 45 3.30 5.51 18.99
C TYR A 45 3.72 4.05 19.06
N THR A 46 2.77 3.16 19.30
CA THR A 46 2.93 1.74 18.95
C THR A 46 2.71 1.61 17.46
N VAL A 47 3.76 1.34 16.70
CA VAL A 47 3.68 1.20 15.24
C VAL A 47 3.65 -0.26 14.86
N VAL A 48 2.63 -0.63 14.10
CA VAL A 48 2.41 -1.99 13.61
C VAL A 48 2.51 -1.98 12.10
N SER A 49 3.46 -2.73 11.56
CA SER A 49 3.63 -2.95 10.12
C SER A 49 3.46 -4.43 9.84
N LEU A 50 2.65 -4.79 8.85
CA LEU A 50 2.52 -6.19 8.44
C LEU A 50 2.92 -6.38 6.98
N ASP A 51 3.47 -7.55 6.68
CA ASP A 51 3.56 -8.02 5.30
C ASP A 51 2.18 -8.50 4.88
N LEU A 52 1.56 -7.84 3.90
CA LEU A 52 0.26 -8.26 3.37
C LEU A 52 0.36 -9.67 2.75
N PRO A 53 -0.72 -10.49 2.77
CA PRO A 53 -0.71 -11.84 2.23
C PRO A 53 -0.17 -11.94 0.81
N GLY A 54 0.84 -12.80 0.63
CA GLY A 54 1.56 -12.97 -0.62
C GLY A 54 2.79 -12.07 -0.80
N PHE A 55 3.12 -11.26 0.21
CA PHE A 55 4.28 -10.36 0.17
C PHE A 55 5.20 -10.57 1.39
N GLY A 56 6.47 -10.18 1.23
CA GLY A 56 7.47 -10.31 2.28
C GLY A 56 7.58 -11.74 2.80
N ALA A 57 7.42 -11.92 4.11
CA ALA A 57 7.46 -13.22 4.77
C ALA A 57 6.07 -13.77 5.14
N THR A 58 4.99 -13.11 4.72
CA THR A 58 3.62 -13.62 4.90
C THR A 58 3.24 -14.59 3.79
N GLN A 59 2.62 -15.72 4.17
CA GLN A 59 2.16 -16.73 3.22
C GLN A 59 1.17 -16.13 2.20
N ALA A 60 1.28 -16.60 0.96
CA ALA A 60 0.33 -16.25 -0.09
C ALA A 60 -1.01 -16.99 0.12
N PRO A 61 -2.16 -16.36 -0.17
CA PRO A 61 -3.43 -17.04 -0.19
C PRO A 61 -3.46 -18.09 -1.30
N THR A 62 -4.20 -19.18 -1.07
CA THR A 62 -4.38 -20.26 -2.05
C THR A 62 -5.39 -19.92 -3.15
N THR A 63 -6.18 -18.88 -2.94
CA THR A 63 -7.21 -18.39 -3.88
C THR A 63 -6.87 -17.01 -4.40
N VAL A 64 -7.52 -16.59 -5.46
CA VAL A 64 -7.44 -15.22 -5.98
C VAL A 64 -8.16 -14.26 -5.04
N TRP A 65 -7.46 -13.21 -4.60
CA TRP A 65 -8.00 -12.19 -3.72
C TRP A 65 -8.28 -10.89 -4.47
N ASN A 66 -9.21 -10.14 -3.91
CA ASN A 66 -9.49 -8.76 -4.27
C ASN A 66 -9.22 -7.83 -3.08
N LEU A 67 -9.51 -6.54 -3.19
CA LEU A 67 -9.27 -5.56 -2.14
C LEU A 67 -10.09 -5.84 -0.87
N ASP A 68 -11.30 -6.40 -1.02
CA ASP A 68 -12.18 -6.74 0.11
C ASP A 68 -11.58 -7.88 0.95
N ASN A 69 -10.97 -8.88 0.29
CA ASN A 69 -10.30 -9.97 1.00
C ASN A 69 -9.14 -9.45 1.85
N TYR A 70 -8.34 -8.51 1.31
CA TYR A 70 -7.28 -7.85 2.07
C TYR A 70 -7.83 -7.00 3.22
N ALA A 71 -9.00 -6.36 3.04
CA ALA A 71 -9.64 -5.57 4.09
C ALA A 71 -10.10 -6.45 5.26
N TYR A 72 -10.80 -7.56 4.98
CA TYR A 72 -11.18 -8.55 6.00
C TYR A 72 -9.96 -9.16 6.71
N PHE A 73 -8.93 -9.51 5.94
CA PHE A 73 -7.70 -10.05 6.52
C PHE A 73 -7.01 -9.05 7.46
N THR A 74 -6.98 -7.77 7.10
CA THR A 74 -6.38 -6.72 7.93
C THR A 74 -7.15 -6.54 9.24
N GLU A 75 -8.48 -6.60 9.17
CA GLU A 75 -9.34 -6.58 10.36
C GLU A 75 -9.09 -7.80 11.25
N ALA A 76 -9.10 -9.02 10.68
CA ALA A 76 -8.83 -10.26 11.40
C ALA A 76 -7.43 -10.26 12.05
N PHE A 77 -6.41 -9.72 11.36
CA PHE A 77 -5.06 -9.54 11.92
C PHE A 77 -5.07 -8.64 13.15
N LEU A 78 -5.72 -7.49 13.09
CA LEU A 78 -5.82 -6.57 14.22
C LEU A 78 -6.62 -7.16 15.38
N ALA A 79 -7.74 -7.83 15.09
CA ALA A 79 -8.54 -8.52 16.08
C ALA A 79 -7.75 -9.65 16.79
N LYS A 80 -6.94 -10.39 16.04
CA LYS A 80 -6.08 -11.45 16.59
C LYS A 80 -5.05 -10.95 17.60
N LEU A 81 -4.59 -9.70 17.44
CA LEU A 81 -3.62 -9.05 18.31
C LEU A 81 -4.28 -8.11 19.35
N ASP A 82 -5.61 -8.06 19.39
CA ASP A 82 -6.39 -7.09 20.20
C ASP A 82 -5.95 -5.64 20.02
N LEU A 83 -5.74 -5.23 18.76
CA LEU A 83 -5.26 -3.92 18.40
C LEU A 83 -6.37 -3.06 17.77
N LYS A 84 -6.46 -1.79 18.22
CA LYS A 84 -7.36 -0.78 17.64
C LYS A 84 -6.52 0.38 17.12
N PRO A 85 -6.42 0.58 15.79
CA PRO A 85 -5.59 1.63 15.25
C PRO A 85 -6.18 3.01 15.54
N TYR A 86 -5.38 3.88 16.16
CA TYR A 86 -5.61 5.31 16.25
C TYR A 86 -5.48 5.96 14.87
N ALA A 87 -4.47 5.54 14.11
CA ALA A 87 -4.24 6.01 12.76
C ALA A 87 -3.81 4.88 11.82
N VAL A 88 -4.10 5.06 10.54
CA VAL A 88 -3.62 4.19 9.45
C VAL A 88 -2.80 5.03 8.48
N VAL A 89 -1.64 4.51 8.08
CA VAL A 89 -0.79 5.07 7.03
C VAL A 89 -0.72 4.06 5.91
N GLY A 90 -1.24 4.39 4.73
CA GLY A 90 -1.25 3.50 3.57
C GLY A 90 -0.48 4.06 2.38
N HIS A 91 0.45 3.29 1.83
CA HIS A 91 1.16 3.63 0.61
C HIS A 91 0.55 2.94 -0.60
N SER A 92 0.34 3.67 -1.70
CA SER A 92 -0.11 3.11 -2.98
C SER A 92 -1.36 2.20 -2.83
N ASN A 93 -1.25 0.90 -3.13
CA ASN A 93 -2.33 -0.08 -2.93
C ASN A 93 -2.73 -0.23 -1.46
N GLY A 94 -1.79 -0.09 -0.51
CA GLY A 94 -2.09 -0.05 0.93
C GLY A 94 -2.98 1.14 1.32
N GLY A 95 -2.88 2.25 0.57
CA GLY A 95 -3.79 3.39 0.72
C GLY A 95 -5.21 3.06 0.22
N ALA A 96 -5.34 2.41 -0.95
CA ALA A 96 -6.63 1.95 -1.45
C ALA A 96 -7.28 0.93 -0.50
N LEU A 97 -6.47 0.02 0.07
CA LEU A 97 -6.89 -0.93 1.08
C LEU A 97 -7.42 -0.22 2.34
N ALA A 98 -6.70 0.78 2.84
CA ALA A 98 -7.14 1.56 4.00
C ALA A 98 -8.48 2.24 3.75
N ILE A 99 -8.66 2.88 2.60
CA ILE A 99 -9.93 3.52 2.19
C ILE A 99 -11.06 2.49 2.19
N ARG A 100 -10.87 1.35 1.53
CA ARG A 100 -11.87 0.27 1.45
C ARG A 100 -12.23 -0.28 2.83
N ALA A 101 -11.24 -0.61 3.65
CA ALA A 101 -11.47 -1.18 4.97
C ALA A 101 -12.21 -0.21 5.92
N ILE A 102 -11.93 1.10 5.82
CA ILE A 102 -12.64 2.12 6.61
C ILE A 102 -14.08 2.29 6.10
N ALA A 103 -14.31 2.36 4.79
CA ALA A 103 -15.64 2.48 4.22
C ALA A 103 -16.52 1.25 4.52
N MET A 104 -15.93 0.05 4.58
CA MET A 104 -16.61 -1.17 5.02
C MET A 104 -16.80 -1.26 6.54
N GLN A 105 -16.35 -0.25 7.30
CA GLN A 105 -16.40 -0.21 8.78
C GLN A 105 -15.62 -1.35 9.47
N LEU A 106 -14.70 -1.98 8.77
CA LEU A 106 -13.77 -2.99 9.30
C LEU A 106 -12.64 -2.34 10.11
N LEU A 107 -12.23 -1.14 9.73
CA LEU A 107 -11.29 -0.30 10.46
C LEU A 107 -11.94 1.02 10.83
N ASN A 108 -11.73 1.46 12.08
CA ASN A 108 -12.30 2.71 12.60
C ASN A 108 -11.21 3.60 13.23
N PRO A 109 -10.19 4.02 12.44
CA PRO A 109 -9.15 4.91 12.95
C PRO A 109 -9.68 6.33 13.14
N THR A 110 -8.99 7.12 13.97
CA THR A 110 -9.28 8.55 14.16
C THR A 110 -8.66 9.41 13.06
N LYS A 111 -7.55 8.96 12.45
CA LYS A 111 -6.78 9.69 11.43
C LYS A 111 -6.34 8.74 10.30
N LEU A 112 -6.26 9.26 9.07
CA LEU A 112 -5.78 8.51 7.90
C LEU A 112 -4.68 9.30 7.20
N VAL A 113 -3.59 8.62 6.81
CA VAL A 113 -2.53 9.18 5.97
C VAL A 113 -2.40 8.34 4.71
N LEU A 114 -2.48 8.98 3.55
CA LEU A 114 -2.40 8.37 2.24
C LEU A 114 -1.16 8.86 1.49
N LEU A 115 -0.21 7.96 1.27
CA LEU A 115 1.04 8.22 0.54
C LEU A 115 0.89 7.71 -0.88
N ALA A 116 0.78 8.59 -1.87
CA ALA A 116 0.60 8.23 -3.28
C ALA A 116 -0.44 7.09 -3.46
N ALA A 117 -1.56 7.17 -2.72
CA ALA A 117 -2.57 6.11 -2.69
C ALA A 117 -3.19 5.91 -4.07
N SER A 118 -3.26 4.65 -4.51
CA SER A 118 -3.93 4.25 -5.74
C SER A 118 -5.45 4.07 -5.52
N GLY A 119 -6.19 3.68 -6.57
CA GLY A 119 -7.60 3.32 -6.44
C GLY A 119 -8.58 4.28 -7.13
N ILE A 120 -8.10 5.37 -7.74
CA ILE A 120 -8.91 6.17 -8.67
C ILE A 120 -8.88 5.51 -10.05
N ARG A 121 -10.05 5.21 -10.60
CA ARG A 121 -10.20 4.62 -11.93
C ARG A 121 -11.04 5.53 -12.82
N ASP A 122 -10.38 6.31 -13.66
CA ASP A 122 -11.02 6.92 -14.81
C ASP A 122 -10.85 5.96 -16.02
N GLY A 123 -11.77 6.01 -16.99
CA GLY A 123 -11.78 5.08 -18.12
C GLY A 123 -10.49 5.07 -18.96
N GLN A 124 -9.59 6.04 -18.79
CA GLN A 124 -8.27 6.08 -19.42
C GLN A 124 -7.19 5.40 -18.58
N THR A 125 -7.29 5.47 -17.26
CA THR A 125 -6.33 4.85 -16.32
C THR A 125 -6.41 3.34 -16.38
N ALA A 126 -7.61 2.75 -16.51
CA ALA A 126 -7.80 1.30 -16.67
C ALA A 126 -7.08 0.74 -17.91
N LYS A 127 -7.06 1.48 -19.03
CA LYS A 127 -6.31 1.09 -20.24
C LYS A 127 -4.79 1.25 -20.06
N ARG A 128 -4.31 2.28 -19.36
CA ARG A 128 -2.88 2.52 -19.16
C ARG A 128 -2.26 1.56 -18.15
N LEU A 129 -2.89 1.28 -17.00
CA LEU A 129 -2.36 0.33 -16.02
C LEU A 129 -2.35 -1.10 -16.55
N GLY A 130 -3.41 -1.54 -17.24
CA GLY A 130 -3.46 -2.89 -17.81
C GLY A 130 -2.38 -3.15 -18.87
N LEU A 131 -2.00 -2.14 -19.65
CA LEU A 131 -1.02 -2.27 -20.73
C LEU A 131 0.43 -1.93 -20.30
N ASN A 132 0.62 -0.91 -19.44
CA ASN A 132 1.97 -0.42 -19.14
C ASN A 132 2.66 -1.18 -18.01
N ILE A 133 1.95 -1.69 -17.01
CA ILE A 133 2.57 -2.49 -15.94
C ILE A 133 2.93 -3.87 -16.48
N ILE A 134 2.05 -4.50 -17.25
CA ILE A 134 2.36 -5.80 -17.90
C ILE A 134 3.46 -5.64 -18.94
N ALA A 135 3.51 -4.56 -19.71
CA ALA A 135 4.51 -4.34 -20.75
C ALA A 135 5.89 -3.91 -20.18
N LYS A 136 5.95 -3.07 -19.14
CA LYS A 136 7.22 -2.69 -18.51
C LYS A 136 7.82 -3.81 -17.66
N VAL A 137 7.00 -4.67 -17.06
CA VAL A 137 7.46 -5.77 -16.20
C VAL A 137 7.74 -7.06 -16.99
N GLY A 138 7.15 -7.25 -18.18
CA GLY A 138 7.12 -8.58 -18.79
C GLY A 138 7.91 -8.83 -20.05
N ASN A 139 8.00 -7.95 -21.02
CA ASN A 139 8.34 -8.40 -22.38
C ASN A 139 9.43 -7.66 -23.14
N ALA A 140 9.72 -6.41 -22.90
CA ALA A 140 10.55 -5.65 -23.85
C ALA A 140 12.06 -5.95 -23.78
N ALA A 141 12.60 -6.42 -22.64
CA ALA A 141 14.05 -6.57 -22.47
C ALA A 141 14.57 -8.02 -22.50
N THR A 142 13.70 -9.03 -22.49
CA THR A 142 14.14 -10.42 -22.29
C THR A 142 13.62 -11.43 -23.31
N PHE A 143 12.86 -11.00 -24.31
CA PHE A 143 12.23 -11.92 -25.29
C PHE A 143 13.27 -12.80 -26.05
N TRP A 144 14.43 -12.28 -26.30
CA TRP A 144 15.53 -12.94 -27.04
C TRP A 144 16.51 -13.73 -26.16
N LEU A 145 16.33 -13.79 -24.85
CA LEU A 145 17.20 -14.54 -23.94
C LEU A 145 16.66 -15.97 -23.69
N PRO A 146 17.55 -16.99 -23.52
CA PRO A 146 17.16 -18.34 -23.13
C PRO A 146 16.35 -18.37 -21.82
N LYS A 147 15.38 -19.30 -21.72
CA LYS A 147 14.45 -19.39 -20.55
C LYS A 147 15.16 -19.43 -19.19
N THR A 148 16.30 -20.10 -19.09
CA THR A 148 17.11 -20.22 -17.87
C THR A 148 17.79 -18.92 -17.46
N THR A 149 18.29 -18.16 -18.43
CA THR A 149 18.94 -16.85 -18.21
C THR A 149 17.89 -15.78 -17.90
N ARG A 150 16.72 -15.88 -18.54
CA ARG A 150 15.56 -15.01 -18.31
C ARG A 150 15.08 -15.08 -16.87
N GLY A 151 15.00 -16.28 -16.28
CA GLY A 151 14.63 -16.48 -14.88
C GLY A 151 15.61 -15.84 -13.88
N LYS A 152 16.93 -16.02 -14.12
CA LYS A 152 17.97 -15.44 -13.24
C LYS A 152 18.03 -13.91 -13.34
N LEU A 153 17.91 -13.34 -14.55
CA LEU A 153 17.92 -11.88 -14.76
C LEU A 153 16.65 -11.22 -14.19
N ARG A 154 15.50 -11.86 -14.37
CA ARG A 154 14.25 -11.46 -13.74
C ARG A 154 14.40 -11.46 -12.22
N LYS A 155 14.88 -12.53 -11.61
CA LYS A 155 15.10 -12.63 -10.15
C LYS A 155 16.04 -11.53 -9.63
N LYS A 156 17.08 -11.14 -10.41
CA LYS A 156 18.02 -10.08 -10.05
C LYS A 156 17.42 -8.66 -10.20
N LEU A 157 16.64 -8.43 -11.26
CA LEU A 157 15.96 -7.15 -11.50
C LEU A 157 14.79 -6.94 -10.52
N TYR A 158 14.07 -8.01 -10.18
CA TYR A 158 12.94 -7.95 -9.25
C TYR A 158 13.37 -8.02 -7.78
N GLY A 159 14.49 -8.66 -7.46
CA GLY A 159 15.11 -8.58 -6.13
C GLY A 159 15.58 -7.16 -5.77
N ALA A 160 15.88 -6.33 -6.79
CA ALA A 160 16.19 -4.91 -6.60
C ALA A 160 14.93 -4.02 -6.45
N VAL A 161 13.76 -4.53 -6.84
CA VAL A 161 12.46 -3.81 -6.79
C VAL A 161 11.52 -4.40 -5.74
N GLY A 162 11.95 -5.46 -5.02
CA GLY A 162 11.18 -6.08 -3.93
C GLY A 162 9.90 -6.80 -4.38
N SER A 163 9.74 -7.15 -5.67
CA SER A 163 8.50 -7.75 -6.16
C SER A 163 8.60 -9.26 -6.39
N ASP A 164 8.01 -10.04 -5.50
CA ASP A 164 7.75 -11.47 -5.69
C ASP A 164 6.59 -11.76 -6.68
N LEU A 165 6.23 -10.79 -7.49
CA LEU A 165 5.11 -10.78 -8.46
C LEU A 165 5.11 -11.96 -9.46
N LEU A 166 6.20 -12.73 -9.50
CA LEU A 166 6.37 -13.82 -10.49
C LEU A 166 6.41 -15.21 -9.86
N VAL A 167 6.31 -15.31 -8.55
CA VAL A 167 6.53 -16.59 -7.85
C VAL A 167 5.23 -17.38 -7.64
N VAL A 168 4.07 -16.72 -7.63
CA VAL A 168 2.79 -17.39 -7.39
C VAL A 168 1.77 -16.95 -8.45
N GLU A 169 1.26 -17.89 -9.25
CA GLU A 169 0.24 -17.62 -10.30
C GLU A 169 -0.99 -16.87 -9.75
N ASN A 170 -1.41 -17.20 -8.55
CA ASN A 170 -2.54 -16.56 -7.85
C ASN A 170 -2.33 -15.06 -7.66
N LEU A 171 -1.09 -14.59 -7.44
CA LEU A 171 -0.81 -13.18 -7.23
C LEU A 171 -0.94 -12.34 -8.50
N GLN A 172 -0.74 -12.93 -9.67
CA GLN A 172 -0.96 -12.20 -10.94
C GLN A 172 -2.46 -11.91 -11.14
N GLU A 173 -3.31 -12.88 -10.87
CA GLU A 173 -4.76 -12.68 -10.99
C GLU A 173 -5.29 -11.81 -9.85
N THR A 174 -4.81 -12.00 -8.63
CA THR A 174 -5.06 -11.13 -7.48
C THR A 174 -4.68 -9.68 -7.77
N PHE A 175 -3.51 -9.46 -8.41
CA PHE A 175 -3.11 -8.12 -8.86
C PHE A 175 -4.13 -7.50 -9.81
N LYS A 176 -4.54 -8.24 -10.85
CA LYS A 176 -5.53 -7.76 -11.81
C LYS A 176 -6.87 -7.42 -11.14
N GLN A 177 -7.32 -8.26 -10.21
CA GLN A 177 -8.54 -8.00 -9.45
C GLN A 177 -8.40 -6.74 -8.59
N THR A 178 -7.32 -6.64 -7.82
CA THR A 178 -7.09 -5.52 -6.90
C THR A 178 -6.92 -4.19 -7.64
N VAL A 179 -6.12 -4.15 -8.72
CA VAL A 179 -5.87 -2.90 -9.45
C VAL A 179 -7.06 -2.44 -10.31
N ARG A 180 -8.05 -3.30 -10.56
CA ARG A 180 -9.29 -2.93 -11.25
C ARG A 180 -10.31 -2.28 -10.33
N GLN A 181 -10.22 -2.51 -9.04
CA GLN A 181 -11.18 -1.94 -8.09
C GLN A 181 -11.01 -0.43 -7.98
N ASP A 182 -12.13 0.25 -7.97
CA ASP A 182 -12.25 1.68 -7.77
C ASP A 182 -12.72 1.94 -6.34
N VAL A 183 -12.06 2.85 -5.63
CA VAL A 183 -12.42 3.22 -4.26
C VAL A 183 -12.90 4.68 -4.15
N GLN A 184 -13.29 5.31 -5.25
CA GLN A 184 -13.80 6.69 -5.24
C GLN A 184 -15.09 6.83 -4.42
N ALA A 185 -16.02 5.88 -4.59
CA ALA A 185 -17.25 5.87 -3.82
C ALA A 185 -17.01 5.63 -2.33
N ASP A 186 -16.00 4.81 -2.00
CA ASP A 186 -15.58 4.58 -0.61
C ASP A 186 -14.95 5.84 -0.02
N ALA A 187 -14.03 6.47 -0.75
CA ALA A 187 -13.37 7.71 -0.34
C ALA A 187 -14.37 8.83 -0.04
N ALA A 188 -15.45 8.93 -0.83
CA ALA A 188 -16.51 9.93 -0.62
C ALA A 188 -17.30 9.72 0.68
N GLN A 189 -17.25 8.55 1.29
CA GLN A 189 -17.89 8.23 2.57
C GLN A 189 -17.02 8.56 3.78
N LEU A 190 -15.71 8.80 3.58
CA LEU A 190 -14.78 9.05 4.66
C LEU A 190 -15.00 10.46 5.24
N VAL A 191 -15.14 10.53 6.56
CA VAL A 191 -15.36 11.79 7.31
C VAL A 191 -14.20 12.12 8.25
N LEU A 192 -13.31 11.17 8.50
CA LEU A 192 -12.18 11.34 9.42
C LEU A 192 -11.10 12.26 8.81
N PRO A 193 -10.34 12.99 9.65
CA PRO A 193 -9.18 13.75 9.20
C PRO A 193 -8.23 12.90 8.37
N THR A 194 -7.90 13.38 7.16
CA THR A 194 -7.07 12.65 6.19
C THR A 194 -5.96 13.53 5.64
N LEU A 195 -4.71 13.07 5.75
CA LEU A 195 -3.55 13.68 5.10
C LEU A 195 -3.23 12.92 3.82
N LEU A 196 -3.19 13.65 2.71
CA LEU A 196 -2.82 13.14 1.39
C LEU A 196 -1.43 13.66 1.04
N ILE A 197 -0.47 12.78 0.77
CA ILE A 197 0.89 13.16 0.35
C ILE A 197 1.17 12.53 -1.01
N TYR A 198 1.32 13.37 -2.02
CA TYR A 198 1.53 12.96 -3.42
C TYR A 198 2.70 13.70 -4.03
N SER A 199 3.15 13.27 -5.21
CA SER A 199 4.19 13.95 -5.97
C SER A 199 3.68 14.35 -7.36
N ASP A 200 4.19 15.46 -7.87
CA ASP A 200 3.97 15.93 -9.24
C ASP A 200 4.73 15.12 -10.29
N ALA A 201 5.80 14.42 -9.89
CA ALA A 201 6.63 13.59 -10.78
C ALA A 201 6.30 12.08 -10.69
N ASP A 202 5.29 11.67 -9.92
CA ASP A 202 4.86 10.28 -9.84
C ASP A 202 4.23 9.81 -11.16
N THR A 203 4.87 8.82 -11.81
CA THR A 203 4.41 8.22 -13.06
C THR A 203 3.51 7.00 -12.87
N ALA A 204 3.42 6.46 -11.65
CA ALA A 204 2.59 5.30 -11.31
C ALA A 204 1.20 5.73 -10.84
N VAL A 205 1.14 6.68 -9.89
CA VAL A 205 -0.09 7.27 -9.38
C VAL A 205 -0.01 8.79 -9.57
N PRO A 206 -0.61 9.33 -10.63
CA PRO A 206 -0.45 10.74 -10.97
C PRO A 206 -1.07 11.65 -9.92
N ILE A 207 -0.51 12.86 -9.76
CA ILE A 207 -0.99 13.88 -8.81
C ILE A 207 -2.48 14.20 -8.95
N LYS A 208 -3.06 14.03 -10.14
CA LYS A 208 -4.51 14.17 -10.36
C LYS A 208 -5.35 13.28 -9.45
N ASP A 209 -4.84 12.10 -9.09
CA ASP A 209 -5.54 11.17 -8.20
C ASP A 209 -5.54 11.75 -6.76
N GLY A 210 -4.45 12.39 -6.33
CA GLY A 210 -4.40 13.14 -5.07
C GLY A 210 -5.42 14.28 -5.02
N HIS A 211 -5.54 15.05 -6.11
CA HIS A 211 -6.57 16.08 -6.23
C HIS A 211 -7.99 15.50 -6.21
N SER A 212 -8.19 14.33 -6.82
CA SER A 212 -9.49 13.65 -6.79
C SER A 212 -9.86 13.21 -5.38
N TYR A 213 -8.95 12.57 -4.65
CA TYR A 213 -9.17 12.22 -3.24
C TYR A 213 -9.43 13.45 -2.37
N ASN A 214 -8.69 14.56 -2.60
CA ASN A 214 -8.89 15.79 -1.83
C ASN A 214 -10.28 16.42 -2.06
N LYS A 215 -10.89 16.19 -3.21
CA LYS A 215 -12.28 16.59 -3.49
C LYS A 215 -13.30 15.64 -2.88
N LEU A 216 -13.00 14.34 -2.87
CA LEU A 216 -13.93 13.31 -2.39
C LEU A 216 -13.97 13.25 -0.87
N ILE A 217 -12.82 13.31 -0.20
CA ILE A 217 -12.70 13.22 1.25
C ILE A 217 -12.81 14.62 1.84
N LYS A 218 -13.97 14.97 2.38
CA LYS A 218 -14.30 16.35 2.83
C LYS A 218 -13.32 16.91 3.86
N ASN A 219 -12.81 16.06 4.76
CA ASN A 219 -11.88 16.46 5.83
C ASN A 219 -10.45 16.05 5.47
N SER A 220 -9.97 16.45 4.28
CA SER A 220 -8.63 16.11 3.81
C SER A 220 -7.77 17.32 3.51
N ARG A 221 -6.44 17.14 3.65
CA ARG A 221 -5.40 18.09 3.28
C ARG A 221 -4.45 17.41 2.31
N LEU A 222 -4.21 18.03 1.14
CA LEU A 222 -3.26 17.55 0.15
C LEU A 222 -1.94 18.31 0.25
N GLU A 223 -0.86 17.56 0.40
CA GLU A 223 0.52 18.02 0.36
C GLU A 223 1.20 17.45 -0.88
N VAL A 224 1.83 18.32 -1.67
CA VAL A 224 2.54 17.94 -2.90
C VAL A 224 4.05 17.99 -2.66
N ILE A 225 4.73 16.88 -2.90
CA ILE A 225 6.18 16.76 -2.83
C ILE A 225 6.74 16.88 -4.25
N ASN A 226 7.34 18.02 -4.55
CA ASN A 226 7.83 18.31 -5.89
C ASN A 226 9.03 17.42 -6.25
N GLY A 227 9.01 16.87 -7.46
CA GLY A 227 10.11 16.11 -8.06
C GLY A 227 10.37 14.72 -7.44
N ALA A 228 9.56 14.26 -6.48
CA ALA A 228 9.67 12.91 -5.94
C ALA A 228 9.05 11.87 -6.88
N SER A 229 9.48 10.63 -6.79
CA SER A 229 8.87 9.50 -7.48
C SER A 229 7.61 9.00 -6.75
N HIS A 230 7.12 7.82 -7.14
CA HIS A 230 6.04 7.11 -6.44
C HIS A 230 6.34 6.82 -4.96
N PHE A 231 7.60 6.73 -4.61
CA PHE A 231 8.07 6.45 -3.25
C PHE A 231 8.45 7.74 -2.52
N VAL A 232 7.49 8.67 -2.39
CA VAL A 232 7.69 10.00 -1.77
C VAL A 232 8.39 9.94 -0.41
N HIS A 233 8.12 8.90 0.38
CA HIS A 233 8.68 8.66 1.71
C HIS A 233 10.13 8.17 1.69
N LEU A 234 10.61 7.65 0.56
CA LEU A 234 12.01 7.27 0.36
C LEU A 234 12.82 8.41 -0.27
N ASP A 235 12.20 9.16 -1.18
CA ASP A 235 12.86 10.26 -1.88
C ASP A 235 13.00 11.51 -1.01
N GLN A 236 11.99 11.81 -0.18
CA GLN A 236 11.94 12.98 0.70
C GLN A 236 11.57 12.60 2.15
N PRO A 237 12.35 11.71 2.80
CA PRO A 237 11.97 11.09 4.06
C PRO A 237 11.74 12.10 5.19
N LEU A 238 12.59 13.13 5.32
CA LEU A 238 12.46 14.13 6.38
C LEU A 238 11.20 14.98 6.22
N ARG A 239 10.86 15.36 4.98
CA ARG A 239 9.67 16.16 4.71
C ARG A 239 8.39 15.37 4.95
N VAL A 240 8.33 14.14 4.45
CA VAL A 240 7.17 13.25 4.64
C VAL A 240 6.98 12.91 6.12
N ASP A 241 8.06 12.61 6.82
CA ASP A 241 8.04 12.33 8.25
C ASP A 241 7.51 13.51 9.07
N SER A 242 8.00 14.72 8.82
CA SER A 242 7.52 15.95 9.47
C SER A 242 6.01 16.16 9.27
N LEU A 243 5.51 15.98 8.04
CA LEU A 243 4.09 16.12 7.73
C LEU A 243 3.23 15.10 8.47
N ILE A 244 3.69 13.85 8.54
CA ILE A 244 2.96 12.79 9.25
C ILE A 244 2.96 13.06 10.75
N GLN A 245 4.11 13.40 11.35
CA GLN A 245 4.19 13.68 12.78
C GLN A 245 3.35 14.88 13.19
N GLU A 246 3.37 15.97 12.42
CA GLU A 246 2.52 17.15 12.64
C GLU A 246 1.03 16.77 12.59
N PHE A 247 0.65 15.99 11.59
CA PHE A 247 -0.74 15.59 11.41
C PHE A 247 -1.24 14.64 12.51
N LEU A 248 -0.38 13.72 12.99
CA LEU A 248 -0.76 12.75 14.02
C LEU A 248 -0.74 13.33 15.45
N ALA A 249 -0.03 14.41 15.69
CA ALA A 249 -0.05 15.10 16.99
C ALA A 249 -1.43 15.66 17.28
#